data_57dae99f693f1b4dc657d706ff07d271
#
_entry.id   57dae99f693f1b4dc657d706ff07d271
#
_cell.length_a   1.000
_cell.length_b   1.000
_cell.length_c   1.000
_cell.angle_alpha   90.00
_cell.angle_beta   90.00
_cell.angle_gamma   90.00
#
_symmetry.space_group_name_H-M   'P 1'
#
loop_
_entity.id
_entity.type
_entity.pdbx_description
1 polymer ?
#
loop_
_entity_poly.entity_id
_entity_poly.type
_entity_poly.pdbx_seq_one_letter_code
_entity_poly.pdbx_strand_id
1 'polypeptide(L)'
;TYDAQLAQLMVERFPAVELVRFCNSGTEANMMNISIARAVTKRPAVMAFNGSYHGGLFSFAGGAPSPMNAPIETVIAEFNDVENSRQLIRQHANSLAAIIIEPVMGGGGCIPASDEFLHMLRDESEKHGIVFIFDEVMTSRLSPGGLHELVAIKPDLVSFGKYLGGGVTFGAFGGSTELMARLDPRQPDALVHSGTYNNNVLTMAAGIAGLTKVFTPDVVNKLNQSGDELRTRLQGIADQHDAPFRVMGRGSMICIHPQREPITNPAHTNASSSSARKLFHLEMHMRGCYIARRGFMSLSLPLTSADHDAFANAFESVAIEYGEVLGQQ
;
A
#
# COMPACT_ATOMS: atom_id res chain seq x y z
N THR A 1 -12.18 -3.99 -27.45
CA THR A 1 -11.44 -5.06 -26.76
C THR A 1 -11.60 -4.92 -25.25
N TYR A 2 -11.44 -5.99 -24.48
CA TYR A 2 -11.57 -5.95 -23.01
C TYR A 2 -10.47 -5.10 -22.36
N ASP A 3 -9.26 -5.10 -22.91
CA ASP A 3 -8.16 -4.26 -22.44
C ASP A 3 -8.49 -2.76 -22.54
N ALA A 4 -9.04 -2.31 -23.68
CA ALA A 4 -9.47 -0.93 -23.83
C ALA A 4 -10.61 -0.57 -22.86
N GLN A 5 -11.57 -1.47 -22.63
CA GLN A 5 -12.67 -1.26 -21.69
C GLN A 5 -12.16 -1.15 -20.24
N LEU A 6 -11.25 -2.04 -19.83
CA LEU A 6 -10.68 -1.98 -18.48
C LEU A 6 -9.80 -0.73 -18.31
N ALA A 7 -9.02 -0.36 -19.33
CA ALA A 7 -8.21 0.87 -19.32
C ALA A 7 -9.10 2.11 -19.13
N GLN A 8 -10.21 2.20 -19.88
CA GLN A 8 -11.16 3.29 -19.74
C GLN A 8 -11.76 3.36 -18.34
N LEU A 9 -12.22 2.22 -17.79
CA LEU A 9 -12.76 2.15 -16.43
C LEU A 9 -11.73 2.59 -15.37
N MET A 10 -10.46 2.25 -15.55
CA MET A 10 -9.40 2.69 -14.62
C MET A 10 -9.14 4.19 -14.72
N VAL A 11 -9.07 4.74 -15.93
CA VAL A 11 -8.90 6.19 -16.14
C VAL A 11 -10.08 6.98 -15.57
N GLU A 12 -11.31 6.51 -15.78
CA GLU A 12 -12.52 7.14 -15.23
C GLU A 12 -12.57 7.07 -13.70
N ARG A 13 -12.01 6.01 -13.11
CA ARG A 13 -12.11 5.75 -11.68
C ARG A 13 -11.00 6.38 -10.85
N PHE A 14 -9.77 6.43 -11.36
CA PHE A 14 -8.59 6.87 -10.62
C PHE A 14 -8.08 8.22 -11.13
N PRO A 15 -8.34 9.34 -10.42
CA PRO A 15 -8.11 10.70 -10.94
C PRO A 15 -6.67 11.04 -11.33
N ALA A 16 -5.68 10.34 -10.75
CA ALA A 16 -4.28 10.53 -11.12
C ALA A 16 -3.86 9.77 -12.41
N VAL A 17 -4.76 8.93 -12.96
CA VAL A 17 -4.45 8.05 -14.09
C VAL A 17 -5.07 8.60 -15.37
N GLU A 18 -4.28 9.27 -16.19
CA GLU A 18 -4.69 9.75 -17.51
C GLU A 18 -4.48 8.69 -18.60
N LEU A 19 -3.43 7.87 -18.46
CA LEU A 19 -3.13 6.71 -19.29
C LEU A 19 -2.68 5.54 -18.40
N VAL A 20 -3.00 4.31 -18.83
CA VAL A 20 -2.67 3.08 -18.10
C VAL A 20 -2.13 1.99 -19.02
N ARG A 21 -1.24 1.15 -18.50
CA ARG A 21 -0.79 -0.11 -19.11
C ARG A 21 -0.90 -1.24 -18.12
N PHE A 22 -1.08 -2.45 -18.66
CA PHE A 22 -1.23 -3.67 -17.86
C PHE A 22 0.05 -4.50 -17.84
N CYS A 23 0.24 -5.21 -16.74
CA CYS A 23 1.27 -6.20 -16.49
C CYS A 23 0.69 -7.32 -15.60
N ASN A 24 1.51 -8.19 -15.01
CA ASN A 24 1.00 -9.40 -14.35
C ASN A 24 1.06 -9.34 -12.83
N SER A 25 1.71 -8.34 -12.26
CA SER A 25 1.83 -8.19 -10.81
C SER A 25 2.12 -6.74 -10.40
N GLY A 26 1.87 -6.42 -9.11
CA GLY A 26 2.29 -5.15 -8.53
C GLY A 26 3.81 -4.96 -8.54
N THR A 27 4.59 -6.04 -8.45
CA THR A 27 6.06 -6.00 -8.58
C THR A 27 6.47 -5.47 -9.96
N GLU A 28 5.87 -6.01 -11.02
CA GLU A 28 6.12 -5.52 -12.39
C GLU A 28 5.69 -4.06 -12.53
N ALA A 29 4.51 -3.70 -12.02
CA ALA A 29 3.99 -2.34 -12.09
C ALA A 29 4.95 -1.32 -11.44
N ASN A 30 5.43 -1.60 -10.23
CA ASN A 30 6.39 -0.76 -9.53
C ASN A 30 7.72 -0.66 -10.28
N MET A 31 8.25 -1.76 -10.78
CA MET A 31 9.49 -1.78 -11.57
C MET A 31 9.35 -0.99 -12.86
N MET A 32 8.18 -1.04 -13.52
CA MET A 32 7.91 -0.25 -14.72
C MET A 32 7.86 1.24 -14.42
N ASN A 33 7.15 1.65 -13.35
CA ASN A 33 7.11 3.05 -12.93
C ASN A 33 8.50 3.59 -12.59
N ILE A 34 9.31 2.84 -11.84
CA ILE A 34 10.71 3.19 -11.55
C ILE A 34 11.54 3.31 -12.84
N SER A 35 11.35 2.39 -13.78
CA SER A 35 12.09 2.39 -15.05
C SER A 35 11.71 3.58 -15.93
N ILE A 36 10.43 3.94 -16.00
CA ILE A 36 9.95 5.15 -16.69
C ILE A 36 10.60 6.39 -16.08
N ALA A 37 10.52 6.55 -14.75
CA ALA A 37 11.08 7.69 -14.05
C ALA A 37 12.59 7.85 -14.34
N ARG A 38 13.36 6.76 -14.26
CA ARG A 38 14.80 6.77 -14.56
C ARG A 38 15.09 7.09 -16.03
N ALA A 39 14.28 6.56 -16.94
CA ALA A 39 14.46 6.80 -18.38
C ALA A 39 14.17 8.26 -18.75
N VAL A 40 13.15 8.87 -18.16
CA VAL A 40 12.75 10.26 -18.45
C VAL A 40 13.69 11.26 -17.79
N THR A 41 14.00 11.08 -16.51
CA THR A 41 14.85 12.01 -15.77
C THR A 41 16.35 11.84 -16.09
N LYS A 42 16.76 10.70 -16.64
CA LYS A 42 18.17 10.30 -16.83
C LYS A 42 18.96 10.23 -15.51
N ARG A 43 18.27 10.07 -14.38
CA ARG A 43 18.87 9.97 -13.04
C ARG A 43 18.88 8.50 -12.58
N PRO A 44 19.90 8.04 -11.83
CA PRO A 44 20.04 6.63 -11.46
C PRO A 44 19.27 6.22 -10.21
N ALA A 45 19.10 7.13 -9.24
CA ALA A 45 18.68 6.81 -7.89
C ALA A 45 17.17 6.87 -7.69
N VAL A 46 16.66 6.07 -6.74
CA VAL A 46 15.25 6.08 -6.31
C VAL A 46 15.22 6.19 -4.78
N MET A 47 14.38 7.08 -4.25
CA MET A 47 14.12 7.13 -2.83
C MET A 47 13.01 6.14 -2.48
N ALA A 48 13.24 5.33 -1.46
CA ALA A 48 12.27 4.44 -0.83
C ALA A 48 12.34 4.57 0.70
N PHE A 49 11.42 3.93 1.41
CA PHE A 49 11.33 4.09 2.86
C PHE A 49 11.65 2.79 3.59
N ASN A 50 12.32 2.93 4.73
CA ASN A 50 12.59 1.81 5.61
C ASN A 50 11.29 1.09 5.98
N GLY A 51 11.27 -0.24 5.85
CA GLY A 51 10.09 -1.08 6.08
C GLY A 51 9.16 -1.25 4.87
N SER A 52 9.37 -0.52 3.76
CA SER A 52 8.49 -0.62 2.57
C SER A 52 8.68 -1.90 1.78
N TYR A 53 7.62 -2.25 1.04
CA TYR A 53 7.60 -3.42 0.15
C TYR A 53 6.92 -3.07 -1.18
N HIS A 54 7.71 -2.92 -2.22
CA HIS A 54 7.24 -2.63 -3.57
C HIS A 54 7.35 -3.85 -4.51
N GLY A 55 7.30 -5.05 -3.93
CA GLY A 55 7.45 -6.32 -4.63
C GLY A 55 8.77 -7.02 -4.34
N GLY A 56 8.90 -8.28 -4.81
CA GLY A 56 10.06 -9.12 -4.51
C GLY A 56 11.40 -8.62 -5.07
N LEU A 57 11.37 -7.65 -6.00
CA LEU A 57 12.55 -7.06 -6.60
C LEU A 57 12.88 -5.64 -6.07
N PHE A 58 12.08 -5.12 -5.14
CA PHE A 58 12.31 -3.80 -4.54
C PHE A 58 11.65 -3.75 -3.15
N SER A 59 12.37 -4.24 -2.14
CA SER A 59 11.86 -4.40 -0.77
C SER A 59 12.89 -3.97 0.26
N PHE A 60 12.41 -3.28 1.29
CA PHE A 60 13.16 -2.76 2.43
C PHE A 60 12.55 -3.24 3.76
N ALA A 61 11.74 -4.28 3.70
CA ALA A 61 11.15 -4.91 4.87
C ALA A 61 12.27 -5.45 5.79
N GLY A 62 12.17 -5.13 7.09
CA GLY A 62 13.17 -5.54 8.07
C GLY A 62 14.33 -4.55 8.25
N GLY A 63 14.26 -3.35 7.69
CA GLY A 63 15.21 -2.27 7.94
C GLY A 63 16.47 -2.30 7.07
N ALA A 64 16.50 -3.14 6.04
CA ALA A 64 17.61 -3.22 5.09
C ALA A 64 17.10 -3.59 3.69
N PRO A 65 17.84 -3.23 2.62
CA PRO A 65 17.54 -3.70 1.27
C PRO A 65 17.56 -5.23 1.21
N SER A 66 16.55 -5.81 0.56
CA SER A 66 16.56 -7.25 0.30
C SER A 66 17.73 -7.62 -0.62
N PRO A 67 18.42 -8.75 -0.39
CA PRO A 67 19.43 -9.27 -1.32
C PRO A 67 18.87 -9.57 -2.72
N MET A 68 17.56 -9.69 -2.86
CA MET A 68 16.85 -9.93 -4.13
C MET A 68 16.49 -8.64 -4.87
N ASN A 69 16.79 -7.47 -4.30
CA ASN A 69 16.48 -6.21 -4.98
C ASN A 69 17.23 -6.08 -6.30
N ALA A 70 16.54 -5.53 -7.30
CA ALA A 70 17.20 -5.11 -8.53
C ALA A 70 18.33 -4.11 -8.21
N PRO A 71 19.41 -4.07 -8.99
CA PRO A 71 20.59 -3.23 -8.73
C PRO A 71 20.30 -1.76 -9.07
N ILE A 72 19.38 -1.15 -8.34
CA ILE A 72 18.99 0.26 -8.46
C ILE A 72 19.64 1.01 -7.30
N GLU A 73 20.32 2.11 -7.60
CA GLU A 73 20.80 3.01 -6.58
C GLU A 73 19.63 3.53 -5.74
N THR A 74 19.70 3.35 -4.42
CA THR A 74 18.55 3.63 -3.55
C THR A 74 18.98 4.53 -2.39
N VAL A 75 18.22 5.61 -2.21
CA VAL A 75 18.25 6.46 -1.02
C VAL A 75 17.14 5.98 -0.10
N ILE A 76 17.50 5.50 1.10
CA ILE A 76 16.54 5.00 2.07
C ILE A 76 16.27 6.09 3.11
N ALA A 77 15.00 6.45 3.29
CA ALA A 77 14.55 7.40 4.29
C ALA A 77 13.68 6.72 5.35
N GLU A 78 13.51 7.37 6.51
CA GLU A 78 12.58 6.91 7.53
C GLU A 78 11.16 7.36 7.20
N PHE A 79 10.22 6.44 7.33
CA PHE A 79 8.80 6.72 7.05
C PHE A 79 8.21 7.68 8.09
N ASN A 80 7.46 8.69 7.64
CA ASN A 80 6.91 9.77 8.47
C ASN A 80 7.95 10.70 9.14
N ASP A 81 9.21 10.62 8.75
CA ASP A 81 10.22 11.60 9.17
C ASP A 81 10.35 12.71 8.12
N VAL A 82 9.60 13.80 8.34
CA VAL A 82 9.47 14.93 7.42
C VAL A 82 10.83 15.61 7.18
N GLU A 83 11.55 15.93 8.24
CA GLU A 83 12.77 16.73 8.12
C GLU A 83 13.95 15.94 7.56
N ASN A 84 14.14 14.71 8.01
CA ASN A 84 15.17 13.83 7.45
C ASN A 84 14.91 13.54 5.97
N SER A 85 13.67 13.21 5.60
CA SER A 85 13.30 12.96 4.20
C SER A 85 13.51 14.18 3.33
N ARG A 86 13.12 15.38 3.78
CA ARG A 86 13.36 16.65 3.10
C ARG A 86 14.85 16.90 2.86
N GLN A 87 15.66 16.69 3.88
CA GLN A 87 17.11 16.84 3.78
C GLN A 87 17.73 15.88 2.76
N LEU A 88 17.35 14.60 2.81
CA LEU A 88 17.82 13.59 1.86
C LEU A 88 17.40 13.90 0.42
N ILE A 89 16.15 14.35 0.20
CA ILE A 89 15.69 14.76 -1.13
C ILE A 89 16.56 15.88 -1.68
N ARG A 90 16.81 16.92 -0.90
CA ARG A 90 17.63 18.07 -1.32
C ARG A 90 19.10 17.67 -1.56
N GLN A 91 19.64 16.83 -0.71
CA GLN A 91 21.02 16.32 -0.85
C GLN A 91 21.19 15.51 -2.15
N HIS A 92 20.20 14.71 -2.51
CA HIS A 92 20.24 13.81 -3.66
C HIS A 92 19.43 14.31 -4.86
N ALA A 93 19.00 15.58 -4.87
CA ALA A 93 18.08 16.13 -5.88
C ALA A 93 18.54 15.89 -7.33
N ASN A 94 19.85 15.94 -7.59
CA ASN A 94 20.42 15.75 -8.94
C ASN A 94 20.52 14.28 -9.36
N SER A 95 20.46 13.33 -8.44
CA SER A 95 20.57 11.90 -8.71
C SER A 95 19.22 11.16 -8.59
N LEU A 96 18.25 11.70 -7.85
CA LEU A 96 16.96 11.08 -7.65
C LEU A 96 16.07 11.18 -8.90
N ALA A 97 15.76 10.02 -9.48
CA ALA A 97 14.78 9.87 -10.56
C ALA A 97 13.35 9.86 -10.01
N ALA A 98 13.14 9.17 -8.89
CA ALA A 98 11.82 8.99 -8.29
C ALA A 98 11.86 8.93 -6.77
N ILE A 99 10.71 9.24 -6.18
CA ILE A 99 10.32 8.87 -4.81
C ILE A 99 9.15 7.90 -4.94
N ILE A 100 9.28 6.69 -4.37
CA ILE A 100 8.18 5.70 -4.33
C ILE A 100 7.72 5.46 -2.90
N ILE A 101 6.41 5.47 -2.68
CA ILE A 101 5.81 5.30 -1.35
C ILE A 101 4.54 4.45 -1.40
N GLU A 102 4.37 3.57 -0.40
CA GLU A 102 3.06 3.04 -0.02
C GLU A 102 2.37 4.09 0.88
N PRO A 103 1.26 4.77 0.47
CA PRO A 103 0.65 5.81 1.32
C PRO A 103 0.03 5.27 2.63
N VAL A 104 -0.21 3.95 2.71
CA VAL A 104 -0.30 3.18 3.96
C VAL A 104 0.70 2.04 3.84
N MET A 105 1.73 2.04 4.65
CA MET A 105 2.78 1.04 4.60
C MET A 105 2.28 -0.32 5.07
N GLY A 106 1.84 -1.17 4.14
CA GLY A 106 1.18 -2.43 4.45
C GLY A 106 2.09 -3.46 5.13
N GLY A 107 3.26 -3.69 4.56
CA GLY A 107 4.25 -4.66 5.06
C GLY A 107 4.90 -4.24 6.37
N GLY A 108 5.12 -2.95 6.55
CA GLY A 108 5.79 -2.36 7.70
C GLY A 108 4.90 -2.13 8.93
N GLY A 109 3.65 -2.60 8.94
CA GLY A 109 2.80 -2.50 10.13
C GLY A 109 1.44 -1.83 9.91
N CYS A 110 1.04 -1.66 8.66
CA CYS A 110 -0.19 -0.98 8.25
C CYS A 110 -0.25 0.48 8.77
N ILE A 111 0.87 1.20 8.60
CA ILE A 111 1.07 2.55 9.13
C ILE A 111 0.66 3.57 8.06
N PRO A 112 -0.33 4.42 8.31
CA PRO A 112 -0.65 5.53 7.41
C PRO A 112 0.48 6.57 7.37
N ALA A 113 0.80 7.05 6.18
CA ALA A 113 1.58 8.26 6.04
C ALA A 113 0.78 9.45 6.57
N SER A 114 1.45 10.38 7.25
CA SER A 114 0.81 11.63 7.67
C SER A 114 0.58 12.56 6.48
N ASP A 115 -0.46 13.38 6.54
CA ASP A 115 -0.76 14.34 5.48
C ASP A 115 0.42 15.30 5.27
N GLU A 116 1.04 15.79 6.36
CA GLU A 116 2.24 16.62 6.30
C GLU A 116 3.38 15.94 5.54
N PHE A 117 3.60 14.65 5.81
CA PHE A 117 4.66 13.89 5.15
C PHE A 117 4.40 13.72 3.64
N LEU A 118 3.17 13.37 3.26
CA LEU A 118 2.80 13.21 1.87
C LEU A 118 2.88 14.54 1.08
N HIS A 119 2.39 15.64 1.66
CA HIS A 119 2.50 16.97 1.05
C HIS A 119 3.95 17.40 0.89
N MET A 120 4.77 17.21 1.92
CA MET A 120 6.22 17.51 1.83
C MET A 120 6.90 16.74 0.70
N LEU A 121 6.60 15.44 0.56
CA LEU A 121 7.16 14.60 -0.52
C LEU A 121 6.71 15.11 -1.90
N ARG A 122 5.42 15.49 -2.05
CA ARG A 122 4.90 16.06 -3.30
C ARG A 122 5.62 17.36 -3.66
N ASP A 123 5.67 18.30 -2.72
CA ASP A 123 6.26 19.62 -2.93
C ASP A 123 7.75 19.54 -3.29
N GLU A 124 8.53 18.77 -2.54
CA GLU A 124 9.96 18.60 -2.82
C GLU A 124 10.19 17.83 -4.13
N SER A 125 9.35 16.83 -4.45
CA SER A 125 9.48 16.11 -5.73
C SER A 125 9.22 17.03 -6.93
N GLU A 126 8.17 17.84 -6.89
CA GLU A 126 7.84 18.79 -7.93
C GLU A 126 8.93 19.85 -8.09
N LYS A 127 9.38 20.44 -6.98
CA LYS A 127 10.43 21.45 -6.97
C LYS A 127 11.73 20.99 -7.61
N HIS A 128 12.07 19.72 -7.48
CA HIS A 128 13.34 19.16 -7.97
C HIS A 128 13.20 18.31 -9.25
N GLY A 129 12.00 18.25 -9.85
CA GLY A 129 11.72 17.45 -11.04
C GLY A 129 11.99 15.96 -10.80
N ILE A 130 11.57 15.45 -9.65
CA ILE A 130 11.64 14.05 -9.24
C ILE A 130 10.25 13.44 -9.45
N VAL A 131 10.15 12.28 -10.07
CA VAL A 131 8.86 11.61 -10.31
C VAL A 131 8.31 11.05 -8.99
N PHE A 132 7.10 11.45 -8.63
CA PHE A 132 6.44 10.97 -7.41
C PHE A 132 5.53 9.78 -7.73
N ILE A 133 5.83 8.61 -7.15
CA ILE A 133 5.16 7.34 -7.42
C ILE A 133 4.38 6.88 -6.18
N PHE A 134 3.07 6.70 -6.32
CA PHE A 134 2.27 6.01 -5.32
C PHE A 134 2.17 4.52 -5.66
N ASP A 135 2.65 3.69 -4.75
CA ASP A 135 2.35 2.26 -4.76
C ASP A 135 0.96 2.05 -4.13
N GLU A 136 -0.04 2.01 -4.98
CA GLU A 136 -1.43 1.74 -4.58
C GLU A 136 -1.86 0.29 -4.84
N VAL A 137 -0.93 -0.62 -4.92
CA VAL A 137 -1.22 -2.06 -5.04
C VAL A 137 -2.10 -2.57 -3.90
N MET A 138 -1.97 -1.99 -2.69
CA MET A 138 -2.86 -2.27 -1.56
C MET A 138 -3.88 -1.16 -1.32
N THR A 139 -3.49 0.09 -1.43
CA THR A 139 -4.23 1.25 -0.94
C THR A 139 -5.31 1.76 -1.89
N SER A 140 -5.28 1.37 -3.17
CA SER A 140 -6.32 1.72 -4.15
C SER A 140 -7.74 1.25 -3.75
N ARG A 141 -7.86 0.34 -2.79
CA ARG A 141 -9.14 -0.13 -2.24
C ARG A 141 -9.75 0.77 -1.16
N LEU A 142 -9.01 1.76 -0.68
CA LEU A 142 -9.40 2.57 0.48
C LEU A 142 -10.32 3.74 0.14
N SER A 143 -10.44 4.09 -1.13
CA SER A 143 -11.41 5.04 -1.68
C SER A 143 -11.86 4.59 -3.08
N PRO A 144 -13.02 5.01 -3.57
CA PRO A 144 -13.42 4.77 -4.95
C PRO A 144 -12.37 5.16 -5.99
N GLY A 145 -11.73 6.29 -5.83
CA GLY A 145 -10.66 6.77 -6.71
C GLY A 145 -9.23 6.46 -6.24
N GLY A 146 -9.06 5.53 -5.29
CA GLY A 146 -7.75 5.23 -4.70
C GLY A 146 -7.41 6.14 -3.52
N LEU A 147 -6.33 5.83 -2.81
CA LEU A 147 -5.96 6.63 -1.64
C LEU A 147 -5.49 8.04 -2.03
N HIS A 148 -4.87 8.20 -3.21
CA HIS A 148 -4.47 9.53 -3.71
C HIS A 148 -5.65 10.51 -3.82
N GLU A 149 -6.85 10.05 -4.17
CA GLU A 149 -8.06 10.87 -4.16
C GLU A 149 -8.39 11.31 -2.72
N LEU A 150 -8.36 10.38 -1.77
CA LEU A 150 -8.75 10.62 -0.39
C LEU A 150 -7.80 11.59 0.35
N VAL A 151 -6.50 11.54 0.02
CA VAL A 151 -5.49 12.46 0.59
C VAL A 151 -5.28 13.72 -0.25
N ALA A 152 -6.04 13.89 -1.34
CA ALA A 152 -5.96 15.03 -2.26
C ALA A 152 -4.54 15.30 -2.81
N ILE A 153 -3.77 14.25 -3.09
CA ILE A 153 -2.44 14.34 -3.67
C ILE A 153 -2.43 13.66 -5.03
N LYS A 154 -2.01 14.35 -6.07
CA LYS A 154 -1.83 13.78 -7.41
C LYS A 154 -0.39 13.31 -7.59
N PRO A 155 -0.10 11.99 -7.51
CA PRO A 155 1.20 11.45 -7.89
C PRO A 155 1.38 11.54 -9.41
N ASP A 156 2.63 11.47 -9.86
CA ASP A 156 2.94 11.46 -11.29
C ASP A 156 2.69 10.09 -11.92
N LEU A 157 2.96 9.03 -11.16
CA LEU A 157 2.71 7.63 -11.53
C LEU A 157 2.08 6.86 -10.37
N VAL A 158 1.23 5.87 -10.69
CA VAL A 158 0.56 4.99 -9.73
C VAL A 158 0.72 3.54 -10.15
N SER A 159 0.95 2.67 -9.18
CA SER A 159 0.98 1.21 -9.38
C SER A 159 -0.26 0.56 -8.79
N PHE A 160 -0.82 -0.42 -9.49
CA PHE A 160 -2.01 -1.17 -9.12
C PHE A 160 -1.78 -2.67 -9.17
N GLY A 161 -2.64 -3.43 -8.46
CA GLY A 161 -2.58 -4.88 -8.44
C GLY A 161 -3.73 -5.51 -7.66
N LYS A 162 -3.50 -6.73 -7.17
CA LYS A 162 -4.38 -7.45 -6.24
C LYS A 162 -5.85 -7.54 -6.72
N TYR A 163 -6.78 -6.94 -5.96
CA TYR A 163 -8.22 -7.07 -6.17
C TYR A 163 -8.70 -6.62 -7.56
N LEU A 164 -7.98 -5.67 -8.19
CA LEU A 164 -8.33 -5.16 -9.51
C LEU A 164 -8.29 -6.23 -10.61
N GLY A 165 -7.57 -7.32 -10.41
CA GLY A 165 -7.57 -8.48 -11.30
C GLY A 165 -8.77 -9.42 -11.12
N GLY A 166 -9.72 -9.12 -10.20
CA GLY A 166 -10.89 -9.96 -9.98
C GLY A 166 -10.58 -11.39 -9.54
N GLY A 167 -9.45 -11.61 -8.87
CA GLY A 167 -8.97 -12.92 -8.41
C GLY A 167 -7.99 -13.63 -9.36
N VAL A 168 -7.66 -13.01 -10.47
CA VAL A 168 -6.65 -13.49 -11.45
C VAL A 168 -5.37 -12.65 -11.33
N THR A 169 -4.25 -13.13 -11.90
CA THR A 169 -2.98 -12.38 -11.92
C THR A 169 -3.15 -11.02 -12.58
N PHE A 170 -2.74 -9.96 -11.91
CA PHE A 170 -2.94 -8.60 -12.38
C PHE A 170 -1.89 -7.64 -11.83
N GLY A 171 -1.45 -6.76 -12.68
CA GLY A 171 -0.76 -5.53 -12.37
C GLY A 171 -1.13 -4.47 -13.40
N ALA A 172 -1.10 -3.22 -12.98
CA ALA A 172 -1.21 -2.09 -13.89
C ALA A 172 -0.39 -0.92 -13.35
N PHE A 173 0.08 -0.09 -14.25
CA PHE A 173 0.74 1.15 -13.93
C PHE A 173 0.24 2.24 -14.86
N GLY A 174 0.12 3.43 -14.32
CA GLY A 174 -0.44 4.56 -15.06
C GLY A 174 -0.09 5.87 -14.37
N GLY A 175 -0.55 6.97 -14.96
CA GLY A 175 -0.30 8.31 -14.44
C GLY A 175 -0.50 9.37 -15.50
N SER A 176 0.29 10.44 -15.41
CA SER A 176 0.18 11.58 -16.33
C SER A 176 0.45 11.19 -17.78
N THR A 177 -0.26 11.83 -18.70
CA THR A 177 -0.05 11.66 -20.15
C THR A 177 1.40 11.93 -20.54
N GLU A 178 2.05 12.91 -19.91
CA GLU A 178 3.45 13.28 -20.20
C GLU A 178 4.39 12.09 -20.04
N LEU A 179 4.28 11.36 -18.92
CA LEU A 179 5.13 10.21 -18.62
C LEU A 179 4.71 8.97 -19.39
N MET A 180 3.42 8.69 -19.44
CA MET A 180 2.90 7.46 -20.04
C MET A 180 2.94 7.46 -21.57
N ALA A 181 2.87 8.63 -22.22
CA ALA A 181 3.04 8.76 -23.67
C ALA A 181 4.46 8.36 -24.15
N ARG A 182 5.44 8.33 -23.26
CA ARG A 182 6.78 7.80 -23.56
C ARG A 182 6.78 6.31 -23.96
N LEU A 183 5.68 5.61 -23.68
CA LEU A 183 5.47 4.21 -24.07
C LEU A 183 4.68 4.06 -25.39
N ASP A 184 4.36 5.17 -26.08
CA ASP A 184 3.63 5.11 -27.34
C ASP A 184 4.56 4.64 -28.47
N PRO A 185 4.33 3.44 -29.06
CA PRO A 185 5.22 2.88 -30.08
C PRO A 185 5.25 3.67 -31.40
N ARG A 186 4.39 4.67 -31.55
CA ARG A 186 4.41 5.60 -32.70
C ARG A 186 5.49 6.66 -32.57
N GLN A 187 6.04 6.86 -31.38
CA GLN A 187 7.15 7.78 -31.15
C GLN A 187 8.49 7.12 -31.51
N PRO A 188 9.42 7.84 -32.14
CA PRO A 188 10.70 7.27 -32.60
C PRO A 188 11.62 6.83 -31.43
N ASP A 189 11.44 7.41 -30.25
CA ASP A 189 12.22 7.14 -29.03
C ASP A 189 11.38 6.49 -27.92
N ALA A 190 10.32 5.77 -28.31
CA ALA A 190 9.43 5.11 -27.39
C ALA A 190 10.15 4.11 -26.48
N LEU A 191 9.80 4.14 -25.19
CA LEU A 191 10.21 3.11 -24.23
C LEU A 191 9.46 1.82 -24.53
N VAL A 192 10.20 0.70 -24.54
CA VAL A 192 9.61 -0.60 -24.85
C VAL A 192 8.99 -1.22 -23.61
N HIS A 193 7.71 -1.58 -23.72
CA HIS A 193 7.04 -2.41 -22.74
C HIS A 193 6.26 -3.51 -23.46
N SER A 194 6.63 -4.76 -23.22
CA SER A 194 5.95 -5.92 -23.77
C SER A 194 5.91 -7.07 -22.77
N GLY A 195 4.94 -7.95 -22.92
CA GLY A 195 4.78 -9.16 -22.13
C GLY A 195 3.62 -9.97 -22.69
N THR A 196 3.85 -11.25 -22.97
CA THR A 196 2.89 -12.13 -23.67
C THR A 196 1.51 -12.16 -22.98
N TYR A 197 1.47 -12.06 -21.66
CA TYR A 197 0.24 -12.16 -20.87
C TYR A 197 -0.23 -10.86 -20.24
N ASN A 198 0.37 -9.73 -20.59
CA ASN A 198 0.04 -8.44 -19.95
C ASN A 198 -1.45 -8.07 -20.07
N ASN A 199 -2.08 -8.42 -21.16
CA ASN A 199 -3.48 -8.10 -21.44
C ASN A 199 -4.32 -9.38 -21.61
N ASN A 200 -4.04 -10.43 -20.84
CA ASN A 200 -4.78 -11.67 -21.02
C ASN A 200 -6.28 -11.45 -20.78
N VAL A 201 -7.08 -12.05 -21.65
CA VAL A 201 -8.51 -11.79 -21.73
C VAL A 201 -9.28 -12.17 -20.44
N LEU A 202 -8.82 -13.19 -19.72
CA LEU A 202 -9.45 -13.63 -18.47
C LEU A 202 -9.32 -12.56 -17.40
N THR A 203 -8.10 -12.03 -17.22
CA THR A 203 -7.84 -10.96 -16.26
C THR A 203 -8.57 -9.66 -16.63
N MET A 204 -8.58 -9.29 -17.91
CA MET A 204 -9.30 -8.09 -18.36
C MET A 204 -10.79 -8.21 -18.08
N ALA A 205 -11.40 -9.34 -18.43
CA ALA A 205 -12.84 -9.60 -18.18
C ALA A 205 -13.17 -9.63 -16.67
N ALA A 206 -12.32 -10.29 -15.87
CA ALA A 206 -12.47 -10.35 -14.41
C ALA A 206 -12.32 -8.97 -13.76
N GLY A 207 -11.36 -8.16 -14.18
CA GLY A 207 -11.16 -6.79 -13.72
C GLY A 207 -12.37 -5.89 -14.04
N ILE A 208 -12.91 -5.97 -15.26
CA ILE A 208 -14.14 -5.24 -15.64
C ILE A 208 -15.30 -5.64 -14.72
N ALA A 209 -15.55 -6.95 -14.54
CA ALA A 209 -16.60 -7.42 -13.67
C ALA A 209 -16.39 -6.99 -12.21
N GLY A 210 -15.14 -7.05 -11.73
CA GLY A 210 -14.75 -6.58 -10.42
C GLY A 210 -15.11 -5.12 -10.20
N LEU A 211 -14.69 -4.23 -11.09
CA LEU A 211 -14.92 -2.79 -10.94
C LEU A 211 -16.40 -2.37 -11.14
N THR A 212 -17.11 -3.04 -12.04
CA THR A 212 -18.47 -2.62 -12.42
C THR A 212 -19.57 -3.28 -11.62
N LYS A 213 -19.35 -4.51 -11.09
CA LYS A 213 -20.40 -5.31 -10.45
C LYS A 213 -20.11 -5.66 -8.98
N VAL A 214 -18.85 -5.71 -8.57
CA VAL A 214 -18.48 -6.22 -7.24
C VAL A 214 -17.95 -5.10 -6.36
N PHE A 215 -16.92 -4.40 -6.80
CA PHE A 215 -16.23 -3.38 -6.01
C PHE A 215 -16.57 -1.97 -6.52
N THR A 216 -17.88 -1.68 -6.55
CA THR A 216 -18.45 -0.38 -6.94
C THR A 216 -18.09 0.71 -5.92
N PRO A 217 -18.17 2.01 -6.27
CA PRO A 217 -17.89 3.11 -5.33
C PRO A 217 -18.65 2.98 -4.01
N ASP A 218 -19.93 2.66 -4.03
CA ASP A 218 -20.74 2.49 -2.81
C ASP A 218 -20.27 1.34 -1.94
N VAL A 219 -19.87 0.22 -2.57
CA VAL A 219 -19.31 -0.95 -1.87
C VAL A 219 -17.98 -0.63 -1.24
N VAL A 220 -17.11 0.12 -1.94
CA VAL A 220 -15.83 0.58 -1.40
C VAL A 220 -16.03 1.44 -0.16
N ASN A 221 -16.91 2.43 -0.23
CA ASN A 221 -17.20 3.33 0.89
C ASN A 221 -17.72 2.55 2.12
N LYS A 222 -18.71 1.67 1.93
CA LYS A 222 -19.26 0.84 3.01
C LYS A 222 -18.22 -0.08 3.65
N LEU A 223 -17.40 -0.75 2.83
CA LEU A 223 -16.37 -1.64 3.34
C LEU A 223 -15.32 -0.88 4.17
N ASN A 224 -14.92 0.30 3.74
CA ASN A 224 -13.92 1.09 4.46
C ASN A 224 -14.50 1.74 5.72
N GLN A 225 -15.72 2.22 5.68
CA GLN A 225 -16.43 2.68 6.89
C GLN A 225 -16.52 1.57 7.93
N SER A 226 -16.97 0.36 7.53
CA SER A 226 -17.04 -0.80 8.41
C SER A 226 -15.67 -1.18 9.01
N GLY A 227 -14.59 -1.01 8.23
CA GLY A 227 -13.23 -1.23 8.72
C GLY A 227 -12.79 -0.21 9.76
N ASP A 228 -13.09 1.06 9.56
CA ASP A 228 -12.77 2.12 10.54
C ASP A 228 -13.60 1.97 11.83
N GLU A 229 -14.87 1.56 11.71
CA GLU A 229 -15.73 1.22 12.86
C GLU A 229 -15.15 0.06 13.67
N LEU A 230 -14.77 -1.04 13.00
CA LEU A 230 -14.13 -2.18 13.64
C LEU A 230 -12.80 -1.80 14.31
N ARG A 231 -11.94 -1.04 13.62
CA ARG A 231 -10.65 -0.58 14.16
C ARG A 231 -10.85 0.26 15.43
N THR A 232 -11.81 1.18 15.43
CA THR A 232 -12.15 2.02 16.58
C THR A 232 -12.66 1.18 17.74
N ARG A 233 -13.54 0.21 17.47
CA ARG A 233 -14.05 -0.73 18.47
C ARG A 233 -12.94 -1.55 19.12
N LEU A 234 -12.02 -2.10 18.32
CA LEU A 234 -10.91 -2.90 18.84
C LEU A 234 -9.95 -2.07 19.69
N GLN A 235 -9.64 -0.83 19.29
CA GLN A 235 -8.84 0.05 20.15
C GLN A 235 -9.58 0.39 21.45
N GLY A 236 -10.90 0.66 21.39
CA GLY A 236 -11.72 0.90 22.57
C GLY A 236 -11.74 -0.29 23.57
N ILE A 237 -11.78 -1.52 23.06
CA ILE A 237 -11.64 -2.74 23.88
C ILE A 237 -10.27 -2.79 24.56
N ALA A 238 -9.20 -2.52 23.81
CA ALA A 238 -7.84 -2.49 24.37
C ALA A 238 -7.72 -1.43 25.49
N ASP A 239 -8.24 -0.25 25.27
CA ASP A 239 -8.20 0.86 26.22
C ASP A 239 -9.05 0.55 27.47
N GLN A 240 -10.24 -0.05 27.31
CA GLN A 240 -11.13 -0.42 28.40
C GLN A 240 -10.50 -1.42 29.37
N HIS A 241 -9.73 -2.37 28.84
CA HIS A 241 -9.08 -3.41 29.64
C HIS A 241 -7.62 -3.09 29.99
N ASP A 242 -7.16 -1.87 29.72
CA ASP A 242 -5.73 -1.47 29.83
C ASP A 242 -4.79 -2.49 29.18
N ALA A 243 -5.22 -3.10 28.09
CA ALA A 243 -4.43 -4.11 27.37
C ALA A 243 -3.44 -3.44 26.39
N PRO A 244 -2.22 -4.01 26.25
CA PRO A 244 -1.16 -3.39 25.46
C PRO A 244 -1.33 -3.65 23.96
N PHE A 245 -2.33 -3.01 23.35
CA PHE A 245 -2.55 -3.13 21.92
C PHE A 245 -2.65 -1.75 21.26
N ARG A 246 -2.07 -1.66 20.07
CA ARG A 246 -2.28 -0.57 19.11
C ARG A 246 -2.94 -1.13 17.87
N VAL A 247 -4.08 -0.57 17.49
CA VAL A 247 -4.84 -0.97 16.31
C VAL A 247 -4.63 0.06 15.23
N MET A 248 -3.74 -0.26 14.29
CA MET A 248 -3.30 0.62 13.21
C MET A 248 -4.08 0.35 11.92
N GLY A 249 -3.99 1.28 10.98
CA GLY A 249 -4.54 1.09 9.64
C GLY A 249 -5.49 2.20 9.20
N ARG A 250 -6.16 1.95 8.07
CA ARG A 250 -7.16 2.84 7.48
C ARG A 250 -8.19 2.02 6.74
N GLY A 251 -9.47 2.33 6.93
CA GLY A 251 -10.55 1.63 6.25
C GLY A 251 -10.48 0.11 6.45
N SER A 252 -10.56 -0.62 5.37
CA SER A 252 -10.56 -2.09 5.36
C SER A 252 -9.19 -2.75 5.56
N MET A 253 -8.12 -1.98 5.80
CA MET A 253 -6.77 -2.47 6.12
C MET A 253 -6.47 -2.20 7.59
N ILE A 254 -6.29 -3.23 8.39
CA ILE A 254 -6.10 -3.15 9.84
C ILE A 254 -4.89 -3.99 10.25
N CYS A 255 -4.13 -3.51 11.22
CA CYS A 255 -3.07 -4.28 11.86
C CYS A 255 -3.12 -4.08 13.38
N ILE A 256 -3.08 -5.17 14.14
CA ILE A 256 -3.07 -5.16 15.60
C ILE A 256 -1.66 -5.45 16.07
N HIS A 257 -1.10 -4.55 16.84
CA HIS A 257 0.23 -4.66 17.43
C HIS A 257 0.11 -4.84 18.94
N PRO A 258 0.62 -5.96 19.50
CA PRO A 258 0.64 -6.15 20.96
C PRO A 258 1.77 -5.32 21.58
N GLN A 259 1.52 -4.02 21.77
CA GLN A 259 2.42 -3.03 22.38
C GLN A 259 1.66 -1.79 22.84
N ARG A 260 2.23 -1.04 23.80
CA ARG A 260 1.66 0.22 24.31
C ARG A 260 2.18 1.45 23.57
N GLU A 261 3.41 1.38 23.04
CA GLU A 261 4.11 2.51 22.44
C GLU A 261 3.41 2.96 21.15
N PRO A 262 3.38 4.26 20.89
CA PRO A 262 2.86 4.79 19.63
C PRO A 262 3.65 4.28 18.42
N ILE A 263 2.93 4.07 17.32
CA ILE A 263 3.51 3.59 16.05
C ILE A 263 3.31 4.67 15.00
N THR A 264 4.41 5.29 14.55
CA THR A 264 4.41 6.27 13.46
C THR A 264 5.32 5.88 12.30
N ASN A 265 6.23 4.92 12.54
CA ASN A 265 7.10 4.35 11.51
C ASN A 265 7.33 2.85 11.80
N PRO A 266 7.88 2.08 10.85
CA PRO A 266 8.07 0.64 11.00
C PRO A 266 9.00 0.23 12.15
N ALA A 267 10.00 1.03 12.50
CA ALA A 267 10.91 0.72 13.60
C ALA A 267 10.18 0.67 14.95
N HIS A 268 9.13 1.46 15.11
CA HIS A 268 8.30 1.46 16.32
C HIS A 268 7.53 0.14 16.53
N THR A 269 7.30 -0.66 15.48
CA THR A 269 6.66 -1.98 15.62
C THR A 269 7.56 -3.00 16.32
N ASN A 270 8.86 -2.72 16.46
CA ASN A 270 9.81 -3.57 17.16
C ASN A 270 9.65 -3.53 18.69
N ALA A 271 8.90 -2.57 19.25
CA ALA A 271 8.54 -2.58 20.66
C ALA A 271 7.71 -3.83 21.03
N SER A 272 6.92 -4.35 20.08
CA SER A 272 6.27 -5.64 20.22
C SER A 272 7.25 -6.79 20.02
N SER A 273 7.46 -7.63 21.03
CA SER A 273 8.32 -8.80 20.92
C SER A 273 7.79 -9.82 19.88
N SER A 274 8.69 -10.61 19.32
CA SER A 274 8.29 -11.73 18.44
C SER A 274 7.41 -12.75 19.17
N SER A 275 7.61 -12.94 20.47
CA SER A 275 6.82 -13.85 21.32
C SER A 275 5.41 -13.33 21.53
N ALA A 276 5.24 -12.02 21.81
CA ALA A 276 3.94 -11.40 21.97
C ALA A 276 3.11 -11.52 20.68
N ARG A 277 3.71 -11.24 19.52
CA ARG A 277 3.02 -11.40 18.21
C ARG A 277 2.62 -12.86 17.94
N LYS A 278 3.48 -13.83 18.31
CA LYS A 278 3.16 -15.27 18.16
C LYS A 278 2.02 -15.69 19.07
N LEU A 279 2.05 -15.28 20.33
CA LEU A 279 1.02 -15.57 21.31
C LEU A 279 -0.32 -15.00 20.85
N PHE A 280 -0.36 -13.71 20.51
CA PHE A 280 -1.57 -13.07 20.01
C PHE A 280 -2.15 -13.78 18.77
N HIS A 281 -1.32 -14.10 17.79
CA HIS A 281 -1.75 -14.84 16.60
C HIS A 281 -2.33 -16.22 16.95
N LEU A 282 -1.66 -16.98 17.83
CA LEU A 282 -2.10 -18.31 18.26
C LEU A 282 -3.44 -18.24 19.00
N GLU A 283 -3.58 -17.31 19.94
CA GLU A 283 -4.79 -17.16 20.75
C GLU A 283 -6.00 -16.72 19.92
N MET A 284 -5.82 -15.82 18.95
CA MET A 284 -6.87 -15.47 17.99
C MET A 284 -7.25 -16.69 17.13
N HIS A 285 -6.26 -17.48 16.70
CA HIS A 285 -6.51 -18.69 15.90
C HIS A 285 -7.28 -19.76 16.69
N MET A 286 -6.93 -19.96 17.94
CA MET A 286 -7.65 -20.91 18.84
C MET A 286 -9.11 -20.49 19.10
N ARG A 287 -9.42 -19.20 18.95
CA ARG A 287 -10.79 -18.65 19.03
C ARG A 287 -11.50 -18.59 17.66
N GLY A 288 -10.96 -19.27 16.66
CA GLY A 288 -11.55 -19.36 15.31
C GLY A 288 -11.28 -18.13 14.41
N CYS A 289 -10.41 -17.21 14.80
CA CYS A 289 -10.09 -16.01 14.06
C CYS A 289 -8.72 -16.11 13.38
N TYR A 290 -8.67 -16.37 12.08
CA TYR A 290 -7.42 -16.38 11.33
C TYR A 290 -6.98 -14.96 10.95
N ILE A 291 -5.82 -14.54 11.44
CA ILE A 291 -5.13 -13.30 11.07
C ILE A 291 -3.69 -13.60 10.68
N ALA A 292 -3.04 -12.68 9.94
CA ALA A 292 -1.61 -12.86 9.68
C ALA A 292 -0.81 -12.75 10.99
N ARG A 293 0.29 -13.53 11.11
CA ARG A 293 1.13 -13.57 12.33
C ARG A 293 1.68 -12.19 12.76
N ARG A 294 1.82 -11.25 11.81
CA ARG A 294 2.20 -9.87 12.10
C ARG A 294 1.04 -8.98 12.57
N GLY A 295 -0.15 -9.53 12.78
CA GLY A 295 -1.35 -8.81 13.19
C GLY A 295 -2.16 -8.18 12.05
N PHE A 296 -1.68 -8.29 10.81
CA PHE A 296 -2.34 -7.68 9.64
C PHE A 296 -3.58 -8.47 9.21
N MET A 297 -4.64 -7.74 8.91
CA MET A 297 -5.86 -8.24 8.28
C MET A 297 -6.39 -7.25 7.25
N SER A 298 -7.16 -7.76 6.30
CA SER A 298 -7.82 -7.00 5.26
C SER A 298 -9.26 -7.49 5.15
N LEU A 299 -10.22 -6.61 5.40
CA LEU A 299 -11.63 -6.98 5.35
C LEU A 299 -12.04 -7.35 3.93
N SER A 300 -12.97 -8.27 3.80
CA SER A 300 -13.52 -8.74 2.53
C SER A 300 -15.05 -8.61 2.52
N LEU A 301 -15.64 -8.53 1.34
CA LEU A 301 -17.09 -8.28 1.18
C LEU A 301 -18.01 -9.34 1.80
N PRO A 302 -17.64 -10.64 1.87
CA PRO A 302 -18.47 -11.65 2.51
C PRO A 302 -18.59 -11.51 4.03
N LEU A 303 -17.71 -10.74 4.70
CA LEU A 303 -17.78 -10.53 6.14
C LEU A 303 -19.05 -9.74 6.52
N THR A 304 -19.74 -10.23 7.54
CA THR A 304 -20.97 -9.65 8.09
C THR A 304 -20.69 -8.94 9.42
N SER A 305 -21.68 -8.21 9.95
CA SER A 305 -21.59 -7.65 11.30
C SER A 305 -21.39 -8.73 12.37
N ALA A 306 -21.99 -9.91 12.19
CA ALA A 306 -21.81 -11.04 13.11
C ALA A 306 -20.37 -11.56 13.11
N ASP A 307 -19.67 -11.53 11.97
CA ASP A 307 -18.25 -11.89 11.90
C ASP A 307 -17.38 -10.84 12.62
N HIS A 308 -17.71 -9.55 12.48
CA HIS A 308 -17.03 -8.47 13.21
C HIS A 308 -17.27 -8.57 14.72
N ASP A 309 -18.50 -8.95 15.14
CA ASP A 309 -18.82 -9.18 16.56
C ASP A 309 -18.05 -10.37 17.12
N ALA A 310 -18.02 -11.48 16.38
CA ALA A 310 -17.25 -12.66 16.77
C ALA A 310 -15.75 -12.35 16.89
N PHE A 311 -15.20 -11.59 15.95
CA PHE A 311 -13.80 -11.16 16.00
C PHE A 311 -13.52 -10.26 17.20
N ALA A 312 -14.36 -9.26 17.46
CA ALA A 312 -14.20 -8.34 18.58
C ALA A 312 -14.30 -9.05 19.93
N ASN A 313 -15.25 -9.99 20.08
CA ASN A 313 -15.38 -10.81 21.30
C ASN A 313 -14.15 -11.70 21.54
N ALA A 314 -13.61 -12.31 20.46
CA ALA A 314 -12.39 -13.10 20.55
C ALA A 314 -11.19 -12.23 20.95
N PHE A 315 -11.07 -11.01 20.37
CA PHE A 315 -10.04 -10.05 20.73
C PHE A 315 -10.16 -9.59 22.19
N GLU A 316 -11.37 -9.29 22.66
CA GLU A 316 -11.62 -8.90 24.05
C GLU A 316 -11.23 -10.02 25.03
N SER A 317 -11.58 -11.28 24.74
CA SER A 317 -11.14 -12.43 25.53
C SER A 317 -9.60 -12.52 25.62
N VAL A 318 -8.89 -12.27 24.51
CA VAL A 318 -7.42 -12.25 24.52
C VAL A 318 -6.89 -11.05 25.33
N ALA A 319 -7.50 -9.89 25.22
CA ALA A 319 -7.11 -8.71 25.97
C ALA A 319 -7.24 -8.91 27.47
N ILE A 320 -8.31 -9.57 27.94
CA ILE A 320 -8.54 -9.89 29.35
C ILE A 320 -7.58 -10.98 29.85
N GLU A 321 -7.43 -12.07 29.12
CA GLU A 321 -6.69 -13.25 29.59
C GLU A 321 -5.17 -13.07 29.50
N TYR A 322 -4.68 -12.33 28.50
CA TYR A 322 -3.26 -12.23 28.17
C TYR A 322 -2.69 -10.81 28.20
N GLY A 323 -3.50 -9.78 28.50
CA GLY A 323 -3.06 -8.38 28.49
C GLY A 323 -1.80 -8.14 29.34
N GLU A 324 -1.77 -8.65 30.57
CA GLU A 324 -0.59 -8.50 31.45
C GLU A 324 0.66 -9.18 30.87
N VAL A 325 0.52 -10.41 30.35
CA VAL A 325 1.65 -11.18 29.77
C VAL A 325 2.19 -10.50 28.52
N LEU A 326 1.30 -9.96 27.69
CA LEU A 326 1.68 -9.25 26.46
C LEU A 326 2.36 -7.90 26.75
N GLY A 327 2.03 -7.27 27.88
CA GLY A 327 2.62 -6.00 28.32
C GLY A 327 3.97 -6.11 29.03
N GLN A 328 4.38 -7.32 29.44
CA GLN A 328 5.64 -7.58 30.15
C GLN A 328 6.80 -8.01 29.22
N GLN A 329 6.56 -8.08 27.92
CA GLN A 329 7.51 -8.56 26.91
C GLN A 329 8.00 -7.43 26.00
#